data_d22b9406dcd6fbacc94f3ca25e36a3c6
#
_entry.id   d22b9406dcd6fbacc94f3ca25e36a3c6
#
_cell.length_a   1.000
_cell.length_b   1.000
_cell.length_c   1.000
_cell.angle_alpha   90.00
_cell.angle_beta   90.00
_cell.angle_gamma   90.00
#
_symmetry.space_group_name_H-M   'P 1'
#
loop_
_entity.id
_entity.type
_entity.pdbx_description
1 polymer ?
#
loop_
_entity_poly.entity_id
_entity_poly.type
_entity_poly.pdbx_seq_one_letter_code
_entity_poly.pdbx_strand_id
1 'polypeptide(L)'
;DAAHRDRLAYIRICSGVFERGMVVTNSSTGRPFATKYAQHVFGRERESIDLAHPGDVVGLVNAAALGVGDTLFTGPPVTYPPLSTFAPEHFAVARAMDTGRHKQFRRGIDQLESEGVVQVLRSDRRGDQAPVLAVVGPMQFEVAAHRMEHEFHSPVALEPLPYTVAVRTDADSAPAVAAARGAEILARGNGELLALFRDKWDLRSLQQRSPELTLEPMVAAQLD
;
A
#
# COMPACT_ATOMS: atom_id res chain seq x y z
N ASP A 1 -0.75 -0.98 -17.90
CA ASP A 1 -0.25 -0.76 -19.27
C ASP A 1 0.38 0.63 -19.34
N ALA A 2 1.71 0.71 -19.53
CA ALA A 2 2.44 1.99 -19.58
C ALA A 2 1.95 2.92 -20.71
N ALA A 3 1.33 2.37 -21.74
CA ALA A 3 0.78 3.13 -22.88
C ALA A 3 -0.63 3.72 -22.60
N HIS A 4 -1.32 3.23 -21.60
CA HIS A 4 -2.67 3.69 -21.23
C HIS A 4 -2.68 4.22 -19.80
N ARG A 5 -3.27 5.41 -19.61
CA ARG A 5 -3.42 6.05 -18.31
C ARG A 5 -4.39 5.33 -17.38
N ASP A 6 -5.00 4.25 -17.84
CA ASP A 6 -6.10 3.58 -17.17
C ASP A 6 -5.59 2.42 -16.33
N ARG A 7 -6.06 2.39 -15.07
CA ARG A 7 -5.77 1.31 -14.14
C ARG A 7 -6.69 0.12 -14.45
N LEU A 8 -6.10 -1.07 -14.50
CA LEU A 8 -6.82 -2.34 -14.56
C LEU A 8 -6.86 -2.92 -13.14
N ALA A 9 -8.06 -3.21 -12.62
CA ALA A 9 -8.23 -3.94 -11.38
C ALA A 9 -8.70 -5.36 -11.68
N TYR A 10 -8.08 -6.34 -11.03
CA TYR A 10 -8.55 -7.73 -11.06
C TYR A 10 -9.46 -7.96 -9.86
N ILE A 11 -10.67 -8.44 -10.13
CA ILE A 11 -11.63 -8.84 -9.10
C ILE A 11 -11.89 -10.33 -9.17
N ARG A 12 -11.95 -10.99 -8.02
CA ARG A 12 -12.42 -12.37 -7.92
C ARG A 12 -13.90 -12.37 -7.58
N ILE A 13 -14.69 -13.11 -8.34
CA ILE A 13 -16.09 -13.31 -8.04
C ILE A 13 -16.20 -14.30 -6.90
N CYS A 14 -16.75 -13.88 -5.76
CA CYS A 14 -16.89 -14.70 -4.56
C CYS A 14 -18.28 -15.38 -4.49
N SER A 15 -19.33 -14.69 -4.92
CA SER A 15 -20.71 -15.22 -4.92
C SER A 15 -21.58 -14.50 -5.95
N GLY A 16 -22.71 -15.10 -6.30
CA GLY A 16 -23.64 -14.54 -7.29
C GLY A 16 -23.14 -14.68 -8.73
N VAL A 17 -23.72 -13.90 -9.62
CA VAL A 17 -23.33 -13.82 -11.03
C VAL A 17 -22.91 -12.39 -11.34
N PHE A 18 -21.74 -12.24 -11.91
CA PHE A 18 -21.27 -10.97 -12.44
C PHE A 18 -21.80 -10.78 -13.85
N GLU A 19 -22.38 -9.61 -14.13
CA GLU A 19 -22.81 -9.19 -15.45
C GLU A 19 -22.11 -7.88 -15.85
N ARG A 20 -21.61 -7.83 -17.09
CA ARG A 20 -20.98 -6.61 -17.60
C ARG A 20 -21.95 -5.44 -17.59
N GLY A 21 -21.52 -4.32 -17.06
CA GLY A 21 -22.32 -3.10 -16.97
C GLY A 21 -23.17 -2.99 -15.70
N MET A 22 -23.18 -4.02 -14.85
CA MET A 22 -23.83 -3.90 -13.54
C MET A 22 -23.19 -2.79 -12.71
N VAL A 23 -23.98 -2.20 -11.82
CA VAL A 23 -23.51 -1.23 -10.86
C VAL A 23 -23.33 -1.93 -9.52
N VAL A 24 -22.11 -1.88 -9.00
CA VAL A 24 -21.74 -2.44 -7.70
C VAL A 24 -21.38 -1.31 -6.73
N THR A 25 -21.42 -1.57 -5.43
CA THR A 25 -21.00 -0.61 -4.40
C THR A 25 -19.64 -1.03 -3.86
N ASN A 26 -18.71 -0.09 -3.75
CA ASN A 26 -17.43 -0.30 -3.08
C ASN A 26 -17.64 -0.16 -1.56
N SER A 27 -17.31 -1.21 -0.79
CA SER A 27 -17.51 -1.25 0.66
C SER A 27 -16.67 -0.21 1.42
N SER A 28 -15.47 0.09 0.94
CA SER A 28 -14.54 1.03 1.60
C SER A 28 -14.99 2.48 1.49
N THR A 29 -15.64 2.85 0.36
CA THR A 29 -16.01 4.24 0.06
C THR A 29 -17.53 4.47 0.11
N GLY A 30 -18.34 3.42 0.08
CA GLY A 30 -19.79 3.48 -0.09
C GLY A 30 -20.24 3.99 -1.46
N ARG A 31 -19.33 4.16 -2.42
CA ARG A 31 -19.63 4.74 -3.73
C ARG A 31 -19.97 3.69 -4.77
N PRO A 32 -20.91 3.99 -5.69
CA PRO A 32 -21.20 3.11 -6.80
C PRO A 32 -20.06 3.09 -7.81
N PHE A 33 -19.84 1.91 -8.42
CA PHE A 33 -18.88 1.68 -9.49
C PHE A 33 -19.56 0.90 -10.63
N ALA A 34 -19.47 1.41 -11.85
CA ALA A 34 -20.06 0.77 -13.03
C ALA A 34 -19.04 -0.13 -13.73
N THR A 35 -19.38 -1.40 -13.95
CA THR A 35 -18.48 -2.42 -14.50
C THR A 35 -18.56 -2.53 -16.04
N LYS A 36 -18.69 -1.39 -16.74
CA LYS A 36 -18.92 -1.33 -18.21
C LYS A 36 -17.83 -2.03 -19.02
N TYR A 37 -16.59 -1.93 -18.56
CA TYR A 37 -15.41 -2.40 -19.31
C TYR A 37 -14.80 -3.60 -18.60
N ALA A 38 -15.59 -4.68 -18.53
CA ALA A 38 -15.13 -5.95 -17.98
C ALA A 38 -14.45 -6.79 -19.07
N GLN A 39 -13.30 -7.37 -18.73
CA GLN A 39 -12.48 -8.16 -19.64
C GLN A 39 -12.05 -9.46 -18.97
N HIS A 40 -12.03 -10.53 -19.73
CA HIS A 40 -11.27 -11.72 -19.38
C HIS A 40 -9.79 -11.46 -19.73
N VAL A 41 -8.91 -11.71 -18.78
CA VAL A 41 -7.48 -11.47 -18.97
C VAL A 41 -6.75 -12.80 -18.87
N PHE A 42 -6.26 -13.26 -19.99
CA PHE A 42 -5.40 -14.44 -20.07
C PHE A 42 -4.06 -14.04 -20.70
N GLY A 43 -3.04 -13.91 -19.88
CA GLY A 43 -1.74 -13.41 -20.33
C GLY A 43 -1.83 -11.96 -20.86
N ARG A 44 -1.55 -11.77 -22.17
CA ARG A 44 -1.68 -10.47 -22.84
C ARG A 44 -2.98 -10.31 -23.63
N GLU A 45 -3.75 -11.38 -23.78
CA GLU A 45 -5.02 -11.34 -24.49
C GLU A 45 -6.10 -10.75 -23.60
N ARG A 46 -6.93 -9.91 -24.19
CA ARG A 46 -8.03 -9.22 -23.53
C ARG A 46 -9.28 -9.44 -24.35
N GLU A 47 -10.20 -10.20 -23.78
CA GLU A 47 -11.53 -10.41 -24.38
C GLU A 47 -12.59 -9.81 -23.48
N SER A 48 -13.61 -9.21 -24.08
CA SER A 48 -14.76 -8.72 -23.31
C SER A 48 -15.49 -9.90 -22.68
N ILE A 49 -15.83 -9.78 -21.39
CA ILE A 49 -16.61 -10.78 -20.67
C ILE A 49 -17.99 -10.20 -20.33
N ASP A 50 -19.04 -10.95 -20.64
CA ASP A 50 -20.41 -10.56 -20.34
C ASP A 50 -20.90 -11.14 -19.02
N LEU A 51 -20.49 -12.37 -18.69
CA LEU A 51 -20.88 -13.10 -17.50
C LEU A 51 -19.68 -13.74 -16.83
N ALA A 52 -19.66 -13.74 -15.48
CA ALA A 52 -18.69 -14.49 -14.70
C ALA A 52 -19.32 -15.08 -13.44
N HIS A 53 -18.79 -16.21 -12.99
CA HIS A 53 -19.32 -17.01 -11.89
C HIS A 53 -18.32 -17.07 -10.70
N PRO A 54 -18.77 -17.52 -9.51
CA PRO A 54 -17.89 -17.67 -8.35
C PRO A 54 -16.65 -18.51 -8.67
N GLY A 55 -15.48 -17.95 -8.34
CA GLY A 55 -14.16 -18.51 -8.65
C GLY A 55 -13.48 -17.80 -9.84
N ASP A 56 -14.22 -17.20 -10.75
CA ASP A 56 -13.65 -16.47 -11.90
C ASP A 56 -12.95 -15.18 -11.47
N VAL A 57 -11.98 -14.78 -12.28
CA VAL A 57 -11.26 -13.50 -12.15
C VAL A 57 -11.58 -12.63 -13.36
N VAL A 58 -12.08 -11.44 -13.09
CA VAL A 58 -12.47 -10.45 -14.10
C VAL A 58 -11.58 -9.22 -14.00
N GLY A 59 -11.06 -8.74 -15.12
CA GLY A 59 -10.36 -7.46 -15.21
C GLY A 59 -11.34 -6.30 -15.44
N LEU A 60 -11.31 -5.30 -14.58
CA LEU A 60 -12.08 -4.06 -14.74
C LEU A 60 -11.15 -2.95 -15.22
N VAL A 61 -11.44 -2.39 -16.39
CA VAL A 61 -10.72 -1.22 -16.93
C VAL A 61 -11.29 0.06 -16.31
N ASN A 62 -10.51 1.14 -16.30
CA ASN A 62 -10.86 2.43 -15.67
C ASN A 62 -11.11 2.30 -14.16
N ALA A 63 -10.41 1.42 -13.50
CA ALA A 63 -10.60 1.07 -12.10
C ALA A 63 -9.74 1.93 -11.14
N ALA A 64 -9.44 3.19 -11.49
CA ALA A 64 -8.61 4.07 -10.66
C ALA A 64 -9.21 4.37 -9.27
N ALA A 65 -10.54 4.22 -9.14
CA ALA A 65 -11.25 4.39 -7.87
C ALA A 65 -11.21 3.16 -6.95
N LEU A 66 -10.66 2.03 -7.44
CA LEU A 66 -10.56 0.79 -6.68
C LEU A 66 -9.16 0.61 -6.12
N GLY A 67 -9.10 0.18 -4.87
CA GLY A 67 -7.88 -0.19 -4.16
C GLY A 67 -7.74 -1.71 -4.00
N VAL A 68 -6.51 -2.16 -3.72
CA VAL A 68 -6.26 -3.57 -3.37
C VAL A 68 -6.95 -3.88 -2.03
N GLY A 69 -7.74 -4.95 -1.98
CA GLY A 69 -8.52 -5.33 -0.80
C GLY A 69 -9.94 -4.75 -0.75
N ASP A 70 -10.33 -3.90 -1.70
CA ASP A 70 -11.70 -3.42 -1.80
C ASP A 70 -12.67 -4.58 -2.07
N THR A 71 -13.83 -4.51 -1.43
CA THR A 71 -14.95 -5.41 -1.69
C THR A 71 -16.02 -4.69 -2.49
N LEU A 72 -16.44 -5.29 -3.60
CA LEU A 72 -17.54 -4.81 -4.43
C LEU A 72 -18.76 -5.70 -4.23
N PHE A 73 -19.92 -5.11 -3.95
CA PHE A 73 -21.13 -5.87 -3.67
C PHE A 73 -22.38 -5.26 -4.32
N THR A 74 -23.42 -6.10 -4.47
CA THR A 74 -24.80 -5.71 -4.79
C THR A 74 -25.70 -6.19 -3.66
N GLY A 75 -26.78 -5.44 -3.36
CA GLY A 75 -27.70 -5.78 -2.28
C GLY A 75 -27.15 -5.46 -0.88
N PRO A 76 -27.28 -6.37 0.10
CA PRO A 76 -26.80 -6.12 1.46
C PRO A 76 -25.28 -5.87 1.50
N PRO A 77 -24.80 -4.94 2.35
CA PRO A 77 -23.38 -4.67 2.50
C PRO A 77 -22.60 -5.92 2.90
N VAL A 78 -21.47 -6.15 2.23
CA VAL A 78 -20.53 -7.22 2.54
C VAL A 78 -19.15 -6.60 2.74
N THR A 79 -18.48 -7.00 3.80
CA THR A 79 -17.09 -6.61 4.09
C THR A 79 -16.29 -7.85 4.45
N TYR A 80 -15.16 -8.03 3.79
CA TYR A 80 -14.20 -9.07 4.15
C TYR A 80 -13.13 -8.50 5.08
N PRO A 81 -12.46 -9.35 5.87
CA PRO A 81 -11.30 -8.92 6.64
C PRO A 81 -10.26 -8.24 5.74
N PRO A 82 -9.57 -7.21 6.23
CA PRO A 82 -8.51 -6.56 5.46
C PRO A 82 -7.41 -7.57 5.11
N LEU A 83 -6.80 -7.38 3.94
CA LEU A 83 -5.64 -8.18 3.56
C LEU A 83 -4.52 -7.98 4.57
N SER A 84 -3.91 -9.08 4.99
CA SER A 84 -2.76 -9.05 5.89
C SER A 84 -1.60 -8.32 5.23
N THR A 85 -1.11 -7.27 5.88
CA THR A 85 0.11 -6.60 5.47
C THR A 85 1.28 -7.13 6.30
N PHE A 86 2.32 -7.59 5.61
CA PHE A 86 3.56 -7.98 6.28
C PHE A 86 4.24 -6.75 6.89
N ALA A 87 4.86 -6.94 8.05
CA ALA A 87 5.71 -5.92 8.63
C ALA A 87 6.88 -5.63 7.69
N PRO A 88 7.16 -4.37 7.37
CA PRO A 88 8.34 -4.05 6.57
C PRO A 88 9.63 -4.25 7.40
N GLU A 89 10.67 -4.70 6.73
CA GLU A 89 11.99 -4.95 7.33
C GLU A 89 13.08 -4.07 6.72
N HIS A 90 12.79 -3.38 5.60
CA HIS A 90 13.74 -2.51 4.92
C HIS A 90 13.10 -1.14 4.68
N PHE A 91 13.89 -0.10 4.91
CA PHE A 91 13.43 1.30 4.85
C PHE A 91 14.44 2.15 4.09
N ALA A 92 13.95 3.01 3.19
CA ALA A 92 14.78 3.96 2.48
C ALA A 92 14.06 5.28 2.26
N VAL A 93 14.76 6.39 2.40
CA VAL A 93 14.26 7.71 2.00
C VAL A 93 14.29 7.79 0.48
N ALA A 94 13.17 8.12 -0.14
CA ALA A 94 13.08 8.34 -1.58
C ALA A 94 13.20 9.83 -1.90
N ARG A 95 14.11 10.17 -2.82
CA ARG A 95 14.27 11.53 -3.33
C ARG A 95 14.22 11.56 -4.84
N ALA A 96 13.49 12.51 -5.42
CA ALA A 96 13.56 12.74 -6.85
C ALA A 96 14.99 13.21 -7.23
N MET A 97 15.59 12.57 -8.23
CA MET A 97 16.91 13.01 -8.75
C MET A 97 16.80 14.31 -9.55
N ASP A 98 15.60 14.61 -10.08
CA ASP A 98 15.29 15.85 -10.78
C ASP A 98 14.16 16.59 -10.07
N THR A 99 14.47 17.72 -9.45
CA THR A 99 13.52 18.55 -8.71
C THR A 99 12.45 19.17 -9.61
N GLY A 100 12.72 19.33 -10.92
CA GLY A 100 11.73 19.80 -11.89
C GLY A 100 10.60 18.79 -12.14
N ARG A 101 10.78 17.52 -11.75
CA ARG A 101 9.80 16.44 -11.95
C ARG A 101 9.02 16.07 -10.69
N HIS A 102 8.86 17.00 -9.79
CA HIS A 102 8.21 16.74 -8.50
C HIS A 102 6.78 16.19 -8.62
N LYS A 103 6.01 16.64 -9.62
CA LYS A 103 4.65 16.13 -9.87
C LYS A 103 4.66 14.66 -10.30
N GLN A 104 5.58 14.29 -11.17
CA GLN A 104 5.77 12.91 -11.62
C GLN A 104 6.23 12.03 -10.47
N PHE A 105 7.18 12.51 -9.66
CA PHE A 105 7.65 11.83 -8.46
C PHE A 105 6.50 11.51 -7.52
N ARG A 106 5.73 12.52 -7.11
CA ARG A 106 4.60 12.34 -6.19
C ARG A 106 3.57 11.35 -6.76
N ARG A 107 3.19 11.52 -8.04
CA ARG A 107 2.26 10.61 -8.69
C ARG A 107 2.77 9.17 -8.71
N GLY A 108 4.06 8.96 -8.99
CA GLY A 108 4.68 7.64 -9.00
C GLY A 108 4.67 6.99 -7.62
N ILE A 109 5.06 7.73 -6.58
CA ILE A 109 5.04 7.25 -5.19
C ILE A 109 3.62 6.87 -4.77
N ASP A 110 2.63 7.74 -5.00
CA ASP A 110 1.23 7.47 -4.65
C ASP A 110 0.67 6.25 -5.41
N GLN A 111 1.10 6.04 -6.65
CA GLN A 111 0.68 4.87 -7.43
C GLN A 111 1.34 3.58 -6.93
N LEU A 112 2.64 3.58 -6.64
CA LEU A 112 3.36 2.43 -6.08
C LEU A 112 2.77 2.02 -4.72
N GLU A 113 2.41 2.99 -3.86
CA GLU A 113 1.71 2.74 -2.60
C GLU A 113 0.34 2.10 -2.83
N SER A 114 -0.48 2.68 -3.70
CA SER A 114 -1.84 2.19 -3.97
C SER A 114 -1.89 0.80 -4.62
N GLU A 115 -0.81 0.39 -5.28
CA GLU A 115 -0.64 -0.94 -5.87
C GLU A 115 0.00 -1.95 -4.90
N GLY A 116 0.40 -1.50 -3.70
CA GLY A 116 1.02 -2.35 -2.68
C GLY A 116 2.46 -2.76 -3.00
N VAL A 117 3.12 -2.10 -3.96
CA VAL A 117 4.54 -2.37 -4.28
C VAL A 117 5.44 -1.96 -3.13
N VAL A 118 5.14 -0.83 -2.51
CA VAL A 118 5.81 -0.29 -1.32
C VAL A 118 4.79 0.24 -0.33
N GLN A 119 5.15 0.32 0.94
CA GLN A 119 4.45 1.12 1.93
C GLN A 119 5.12 2.50 1.99
N VAL A 120 4.34 3.57 2.04
CA VAL A 120 4.87 4.94 2.12
C VAL A 120 4.65 5.48 3.52
N LEU A 121 5.74 5.84 4.16
CA LEU A 121 5.75 6.41 5.50
C LEU A 121 6.21 7.87 5.43
N ARG A 122 5.61 8.72 6.24
CA ARG A 122 5.89 10.15 6.27
C ARG A 122 6.33 10.59 7.66
N SER A 123 7.12 11.62 7.70
CA SER A 123 7.58 12.26 8.93
C SER A 123 7.57 13.77 8.74
N ASP A 124 7.08 14.49 9.71
CA ASP A 124 7.12 15.96 9.73
C ASP A 124 8.54 16.52 9.60
N ARG A 125 9.53 15.76 10.07
CA ARG A 125 10.95 16.14 9.98
C ARG A 125 11.50 16.12 8.57
N ARG A 126 10.98 15.25 7.66
CA ARG A 126 11.46 15.08 6.29
C ARG A 126 10.60 15.79 5.25
N GLY A 127 9.36 16.10 5.60
CA GLY A 127 8.38 16.68 4.69
C GLY A 127 7.96 15.73 3.55
N ASP A 128 7.03 16.18 2.73
CA ASP A 128 6.44 15.39 1.64
C ASP A 128 7.39 15.08 0.47
N GLN A 129 8.52 15.77 0.41
CA GLN A 129 9.50 15.60 -0.69
C GLN A 129 10.50 14.47 -0.45
N ALA A 130 10.49 13.90 0.76
CA ALA A 130 11.39 12.84 1.16
C ALA A 130 10.65 11.74 1.94
N PRO A 131 9.64 11.08 1.32
CA PRO A 131 8.94 9.98 1.96
C PRO A 131 9.89 8.82 2.22
N VAL A 132 9.58 8.04 3.25
CA VAL A 132 10.27 6.78 3.51
C VAL A 132 9.48 5.68 2.84
N LEU A 133 10.12 4.94 1.95
CA LEU A 133 9.59 3.70 1.40
C LEU A 133 9.95 2.56 2.34
N ALA A 134 8.95 1.75 2.67
CA ALA A 134 9.10 0.60 3.54
C ALA A 134 8.66 -0.67 2.80
N VAL A 135 9.49 -1.70 2.83
CA VAL A 135 9.29 -2.94 2.07
C VAL A 135 9.66 -4.17 2.90
N VAL A 136 9.13 -5.33 2.52
CA VAL A 136 9.45 -6.61 3.16
C VAL A 136 10.79 -7.16 2.67
N GLY A 137 11.09 -6.98 1.38
CA GLY A 137 12.34 -7.46 0.78
C GLY A 137 13.00 -6.40 -0.11
N PRO A 138 14.35 -6.39 -0.20
CA PRO A 138 15.10 -5.32 -0.88
C PRO A 138 14.80 -5.24 -2.39
N MET A 139 14.42 -6.34 -3.03
CA MET A 139 14.06 -6.36 -4.46
C MET A 139 12.87 -5.43 -4.79
N GLN A 140 11.99 -5.18 -3.83
CA GLN A 140 10.88 -4.23 -4.04
C GLN A 140 11.39 -2.80 -4.27
N PHE A 141 12.53 -2.42 -3.70
CA PHE A 141 13.17 -1.12 -3.99
C PHE A 141 13.67 -1.04 -5.42
N GLU A 142 14.23 -2.13 -5.95
CA GLU A 142 14.69 -2.19 -7.35
C GLU A 142 13.50 -2.06 -8.31
N VAL A 143 12.41 -2.77 -8.02
CA VAL A 143 11.16 -2.64 -8.80
C VAL A 143 10.61 -1.22 -8.72
N ALA A 144 10.57 -0.62 -7.53
CA ALA A 144 10.08 0.74 -7.36
C ALA A 144 10.95 1.75 -8.13
N ALA A 145 12.28 1.66 -8.03
CA ALA A 145 13.21 2.55 -8.74
C ALA A 145 13.08 2.40 -10.27
N HIS A 146 13.01 1.16 -10.76
CA HIS A 146 12.83 0.88 -12.19
C HIS A 146 11.52 1.48 -12.73
N ARG A 147 10.43 1.31 -12.00
CA ARG A 147 9.13 1.87 -12.39
C ARG A 147 9.12 3.40 -12.33
N MET A 148 9.73 3.99 -11.30
CA MET A 148 9.86 5.44 -11.18
C MET A 148 10.60 6.05 -12.38
N GLU A 149 11.63 5.39 -12.87
CA GLU A 149 12.39 5.84 -14.05
C GLU A 149 11.61 5.63 -15.35
N HIS A 150 11.10 4.43 -15.61
CA HIS A 150 10.57 4.03 -16.91
C HIS A 150 9.08 4.36 -17.11
N GLU A 151 8.26 4.29 -16.08
CA GLU A 151 6.82 4.56 -16.17
C GLU A 151 6.49 6.01 -15.83
N PHE A 152 7.15 6.57 -14.81
CA PHE A 152 6.86 7.92 -14.32
C PHE A 152 7.85 8.98 -14.80
N HIS A 153 8.92 8.55 -15.48
CA HIS A 153 10.01 9.43 -15.96
C HIS A 153 10.58 10.33 -14.85
N SER A 154 10.65 9.81 -13.65
CA SER A 154 11.16 10.48 -12.46
C SER A 154 12.09 9.54 -11.70
N PRO A 155 13.34 9.40 -12.14
CA PRO A 155 14.32 8.57 -11.45
C PRO A 155 14.50 9.02 -10.00
N VAL A 156 14.69 8.06 -9.09
CA VAL A 156 14.77 8.29 -7.66
C VAL A 156 16.09 7.81 -7.10
N ALA A 157 16.61 8.55 -6.14
CA ALA A 157 17.65 8.09 -5.24
C ALA A 157 16.99 7.48 -4.00
N LEU A 158 17.41 6.28 -3.61
CA LEU A 158 16.97 5.59 -2.40
C LEU A 158 18.12 5.60 -1.41
N GLU A 159 17.94 6.29 -0.29
CA GLU A 159 18.90 6.39 0.81
C GLU A 159 18.49 5.41 1.92
N PRO A 160 19.18 4.26 2.11
CA PRO A 160 18.81 3.27 3.12
C PRO A 160 18.81 3.86 4.53
N LEU A 161 17.82 3.48 5.33
CA LEU A 161 17.74 3.79 6.74
C LEU A 161 18.18 2.56 7.58
N PRO A 162 18.79 2.78 8.75
CA PRO A 162 19.34 1.71 9.57
C PRO A 162 18.27 1.01 10.46
N TYR A 163 17.07 0.83 9.94
CA TYR A 163 15.97 0.19 10.68
C TYR A 163 15.63 -1.15 10.05
N THR A 164 15.31 -2.15 10.90
CA THR A 164 14.91 -3.49 10.46
C THR A 164 13.66 -3.99 11.16
N VAL A 165 13.09 -3.21 12.09
CA VAL A 165 11.91 -3.59 12.85
C VAL A 165 10.92 -2.43 12.83
N ALA A 166 9.66 -2.74 12.53
CA ALA A 166 8.54 -1.82 12.65
C ALA A 166 7.45 -2.42 13.55
N VAL A 167 6.92 -1.61 14.45
CA VAL A 167 5.78 -1.94 15.30
C VAL A 167 4.78 -0.80 15.28
N ARG A 168 3.50 -1.09 15.55
CA ARG A 168 2.49 -0.05 15.73
C ARG A 168 2.66 0.65 17.07
N THR A 169 2.36 1.94 17.08
CA THR A 169 2.31 2.74 18.31
C THR A 169 1.14 3.72 18.25
N ASP A 170 0.84 4.35 19.36
CA ASP A 170 -0.20 5.37 19.48
C ASP A 170 0.39 6.77 19.66
N ALA A 171 -0.50 7.77 19.63
CA ALA A 171 -0.12 9.18 19.74
C ALA A 171 0.45 9.52 21.14
N ASP A 172 0.01 8.81 22.20
CA ASP A 172 0.43 9.06 23.57
C ASP A 172 1.85 8.51 23.82
N SER A 173 2.17 7.35 23.23
CA SER A 173 3.48 6.70 23.32
C SER A 173 4.52 7.30 22.37
N ALA A 174 4.10 7.86 21.24
CA ALA A 174 4.99 8.33 20.17
C ALA A 174 6.09 9.31 20.64
N PRO A 175 5.83 10.31 21.50
CA PRO A 175 6.88 11.23 21.97
C PRO A 175 7.98 10.53 22.76
N ALA A 176 7.63 9.59 23.64
CA ALA A 176 8.60 8.84 24.44
C ALA A 176 9.40 7.87 23.55
N VAL A 177 8.76 7.22 22.57
CA VAL A 177 9.44 6.37 21.60
C VAL A 177 10.39 7.17 20.72
N ALA A 178 9.97 8.36 20.24
CA ALA A 178 10.83 9.23 19.41
C ALA A 178 12.06 9.76 20.15
N ALA A 179 12.00 9.86 21.49
CA ALA A 179 13.13 10.23 22.33
C ALA A 179 14.09 9.05 22.61
N ALA A 180 13.66 7.82 22.34
CA ALA A 180 14.48 6.64 22.57
C ALA A 180 15.61 6.55 21.52
N ARG A 181 16.79 6.12 21.96
CA ARG A 181 17.95 5.95 21.07
C ARG A 181 17.66 4.84 20.04
N GLY A 182 17.89 5.15 18.77
CA GLY A 182 17.76 4.16 17.69
C GLY A 182 16.33 3.90 17.26
N ALA A 183 15.38 4.76 17.67
CA ALA A 183 13.99 4.71 17.24
C ALA A 183 13.60 5.94 16.41
N GLU A 184 12.60 5.78 15.55
CA GLU A 184 11.98 6.85 14.79
C GLU A 184 10.48 6.58 14.65
N ILE A 185 9.67 7.64 14.73
CA ILE A 185 8.23 7.57 14.49
C ILE A 185 7.92 8.07 13.09
N LEU A 186 7.19 7.25 12.34
CA LEU A 186 6.69 7.60 11.01
C LEU A 186 5.18 7.31 10.94
N ALA A 187 4.47 8.06 10.10
CA ALA A 187 3.04 7.89 9.89
C ALA A 187 2.75 7.28 8.51
N ARG A 188 1.77 6.38 8.44
CA ARG A 188 1.14 5.95 7.19
C ARG A 188 0.15 7.00 6.70
N GLY A 189 -0.24 6.92 5.42
CA GLY A 189 -1.22 7.82 4.82
C GLY A 189 -2.61 7.80 5.50
N ASN A 190 -2.97 6.73 6.20
CA ASN A 190 -4.20 6.60 6.98
C ASN A 190 -4.08 7.17 8.43
N GLY A 191 -2.93 7.72 8.79
CA GLY A 191 -2.67 8.27 10.13
C GLY A 191 -2.15 7.26 11.16
N GLU A 192 -2.02 5.98 10.80
CA GLU A 192 -1.42 4.96 11.68
C GLU A 192 0.06 5.27 11.93
N LEU A 193 0.47 5.26 13.20
CA LEU A 193 1.85 5.53 13.61
C LEU A 193 2.64 4.24 13.70
N LEU A 194 3.83 4.24 13.11
CA LEU A 194 4.80 3.16 13.20
C LEU A 194 6.06 3.65 13.95
N ALA A 195 6.48 2.86 14.92
CA ALA A 195 7.77 3.00 15.57
C ALA A 195 8.79 2.08 14.88
N LEU A 196 9.83 2.67 14.33
CA LEU A 196 10.94 1.96 13.70
C LEU A 196 12.10 1.82 14.66
N PHE A 197 12.73 0.65 14.68
CA PHE A 197 13.91 0.35 15.48
C PHE A 197 15.01 -0.24 14.61
N ARG A 198 16.26 0.00 15.00
CA ARG A 198 17.43 -0.56 14.28
C ARG A 198 17.40 -2.09 14.30
N ASP A 199 17.02 -2.67 15.45
CA ASP A 199 16.95 -4.10 15.65
C ASP A 199 15.96 -4.48 16.77
N LYS A 200 15.76 -5.79 16.93
CA LYS A 200 14.88 -6.35 17.98
C LYS A 200 15.40 -6.09 19.40
N TRP A 201 16.68 -5.83 19.58
CA TRP A 201 17.26 -5.53 20.89
C TRP A 201 16.85 -4.12 21.35
N ASP A 202 16.96 -3.12 20.47
CA ASP A 202 16.51 -1.75 20.76
C ASP A 202 15.03 -1.73 21.15
N LEU A 203 14.16 -2.44 20.40
CA LEU A 203 12.74 -2.60 20.74
C LEU A 203 12.52 -3.23 22.12
N ARG A 204 13.13 -4.40 22.38
CA ARG A 204 12.99 -5.10 23.67
C ARG A 204 13.50 -4.28 24.84
N SER A 205 14.62 -3.59 24.65
CA SER A 205 15.20 -2.71 25.69
C SER A 205 14.25 -1.57 26.07
N LEU A 206 13.54 -1.00 25.08
CA LEU A 206 12.55 0.03 25.34
C LEU A 206 11.31 -0.56 26.04
N GLN A 207 10.79 -1.69 25.57
CA GLN A 207 9.65 -2.38 26.20
C GLN A 207 9.90 -2.76 27.66
N GLN A 208 11.15 -3.15 28.00
CA GLN A 208 11.53 -3.47 29.40
C GLN A 208 11.64 -2.24 30.29
N ARG A 209 12.11 -1.12 29.75
CA ARG A 209 12.28 0.14 30.51
C ARG A 209 10.99 0.92 30.67
N SER A 210 10.09 0.77 29.72
CA SER A 210 8.84 1.54 29.62
C SER A 210 7.72 0.62 29.14
N PRO A 211 7.25 -0.31 30.00
CA PRO A 211 6.23 -1.29 29.64
C PRO A 211 4.85 -0.67 29.41
N GLU A 212 4.65 0.57 29.81
CA GLU A 212 3.43 1.35 29.61
C GLU A 212 3.25 1.82 28.15
N LEU A 213 4.33 1.81 27.33
CA LEU A 213 4.25 2.27 25.97
C LEU A 213 3.56 1.23 25.05
N THR A 214 2.68 1.70 24.20
CA THR A 214 2.02 0.88 23.18
C THR A 214 3.01 0.59 22.05
N LEU A 215 3.51 -0.65 22.00
CA LEU A 215 4.43 -1.15 20.98
C LEU A 215 3.95 -2.53 20.51
N GLU A 216 3.00 -2.53 19.58
CA GLU A 216 2.31 -3.72 19.09
C GLU A 216 2.97 -4.30 17.82
N PRO A 217 3.27 -5.60 17.79
CA PRO A 217 3.74 -6.24 16.56
C PRO A 217 2.76 -6.02 15.41
N MET A 218 3.29 -5.79 14.22
CA MET A 218 2.52 -5.86 12.99
C MET A 218 2.34 -7.34 12.65
N VAL A 219 1.28 -7.95 13.16
CA VAL A 219 0.96 -9.36 12.88
C VAL A 219 0.19 -9.40 11.57
N ALA A 220 0.57 -10.31 10.67
CA ALA A 220 -0.35 -10.74 9.61
C ALA A 220 -1.63 -11.23 10.30
N ALA A 221 -2.81 -10.75 9.87
CA ALA A 221 -4.07 -11.20 10.45
C ALA A 221 -4.08 -12.74 10.43
N GLN A 222 -4.16 -13.35 11.61
CA GLN A 222 -4.37 -14.79 11.68
C GLN A 222 -5.78 -15.03 11.13
N LEU A 223 -5.85 -15.81 10.07
CA LEU A 223 -7.09 -16.40 9.61
C LEU A 223 -7.41 -17.52 10.62
N ASP A 224 -8.31 -17.22 11.56
CA ASP A 224 -8.97 -18.26 12.37
C ASP A 224 -9.94 -19.07 11.50
#